data_41d8e3d5c6f5e8f51fe9ff570c2a6994
#
_entry.id   41d8e3d5c6f5e8f51fe9ff570c2a6994
#
_cell.length_a   1.000
_cell.length_b   1.000
_cell.length_c   1.000
_cell.angle_alpha   90.00
_cell.angle_beta   90.00
_cell.angle_gamma   90.00
#
_symmetry.space_group_name_H-M   'P 1'
#
loop_
_entity.id
_entity.type
_entity.pdbx_description
1 polymer ?
#
loop_
_entity_poly.entity_id
_entity_poly.type
_entity_poly.pdbx_seq_one_letter_code
_entity_poly.pdbx_strand_id
1 'polypeptide(L)'
;MTFRIAISSVFFTIAVALLPSIALADTLEARPGDPGWMHLGASALLWAHIAGGAIGMITGVVALAARKGQRVHRAAGSVFFMAMFMAYAIGAGVAPFLETGQRPNFIAGIMALYLLISGTVAARRRDAKAGAWEVIGLIVALSITAAGVILMRMGAASPSGTVDGSPPQAFFLFTIAGTFAAAGELNFLVRRQLSNVARIARPLWR
;
A
#
# COMPACT_ATOMS: atom_id res chain seq x y z
N MET A 1 26.35 -13.13 1.84
CA MET A 1 26.48 -11.68 2.12
C MET A 1 26.03 -10.83 0.93
N THR A 2 26.29 -11.24 -0.29
CA THR A 2 25.99 -10.55 -1.57
C THR A 2 24.50 -10.36 -1.89
N PHE A 3 23.63 -11.30 -1.52
CA PHE A 3 22.18 -11.22 -1.79
C PHE A 3 21.46 -10.12 -0.96
N ARG A 4 21.94 -9.80 0.24
CA ARG A 4 21.39 -8.72 1.08
C ARG A 4 21.71 -7.33 0.53
N ILE A 5 22.87 -7.15 -0.10
CA ILE A 5 23.29 -5.86 -0.67
C ILE A 5 22.46 -5.56 -1.92
N ALA A 6 22.17 -6.57 -2.75
CA ALA A 6 21.37 -6.39 -3.96
C ALA A 6 19.93 -5.96 -3.68
N ILE A 7 19.29 -6.53 -2.64
CA ILE A 7 17.93 -6.15 -2.24
C ILE A 7 17.90 -4.70 -1.70
N SER A 8 18.88 -4.32 -0.89
CA SER A 8 18.97 -2.95 -0.37
C SER A 8 19.18 -1.92 -1.48
N SER A 9 19.97 -2.24 -2.52
CA SER A 9 20.21 -1.36 -3.67
C SER A 9 18.95 -1.17 -4.52
N VAL A 10 18.17 -2.24 -4.75
CA VAL A 10 16.93 -2.18 -5.52
C VAL A 10 15.88 -1.35 -4.78
N PHE A 11 15.72 -1.53 -3.47
CA PHE A 11 14.80 -0.71 -2.68
C PHE A 11 15.22 0.76 -2.61
N PHE A 12 16.52 1.04 -2.50
CA PHE A 12 17.03 2.41 -2.51
C PHE A 12 16.81 3.09 -3.86
N THR A 13 17.05 2.38 -4.96
CA THR A 13 16.83 2.90 -6.32
C THR A 13 15.34 3.16 -6.60
N ILE A 14 14.44 2.29 -6.15
CA ILE A 14 12.99 2.49 -6.27
C ILE A 14 12.54 3.67 -5.41
N ALA A 15 13.04 3.81 -4.19
CA ALA A 15 12.74 4.94 -3.31
C ALA A 15 13.22 6.27 -3.91
N VAL A 16 14.41 6.31 -4.49
CA VAL A 16 14.97 7.51 -5.14
C VAL A 16 14.23 7.84 -6.45
N ALA A 17 13.82 6.83 -7.22
CA ALA A 17 13.05 7.05 -8.46
C ALA A 17 11.62 7.57 -8.22
N LEU A 18 11.08 7.39 -7.00
CA LEU A 18 9.77 7.91 -6.61
C LEU A 18 9.82 9.36 -6.06
N LEU A 19 11.02 9.89 -5.77
CA LEU A 19 11.17 11.25 -5.23
C LEU A 19 10.69 12.39 -6.17
N PRO A 20 10.82 12.32 -7.51
CA PRO A 20 10.32 13.38 -8.38
C PRO A 20 8.79 13.50 -8.45
N SER A 21 8.07 12.43 -8.18
CA SER A 21 6.61 12.44 -8.19
C SER A 21 5.97 13.13 -6.98
N ILE A 22 6.76 13.42 -5.96
CA ILE A 22 6.28 14.15 -4.77
C ILE A 22 6.08 15.65 -5.08
N ALA A 23 6.75 16.18 -6.09
CA ALA A 23 6.72 17.62 -6.43
C ALA A 23 5.48 18.06 -7.21
N LEU A 24 4.64 17.13 -7.67
CA LEU A 24 3.43 17.41 -8.46
C LEU A 24 2.16 16.83 -7.81
N ALA A 25 2.23 16.41 -6.54
CA ALA A 25 1.04 16.01 -5.82
C ALA A 25 0.20 17.26 -5.54
N ASP A 26 -1.04 17.29 -6.05
CA ASP A 26 -2.04 18.26 -5.62
C ASP A 26 -2.05 18.31 -4.10
N THR A 27 -1.77 19.50 -3.59
CA THR A 27 -1.79 19.72 -2.15
C THR A 27 -3.22 19.58 -1.65
N LEU A 28 -3.39 18.90 -0.53
CA LEU A 28 -4.66 18.90 0.17
C LEU A 28 -4.87 20.29 0.76
N GLU A 29 -5.55 21.15 -0.01
CA GLU A 29 -5.87 22.52 0.40
C GLU A 29 -7.39 22.70 0.47
N ALA A 30 -7.85 23.41 1.50
CA ALA A 30 -9.23 23.84 1.57
C ALA A 30 -9.44 24.99 0.56
N ARG A 31 -10.66 25.14 0.05
CA ARG A 31 -10.97 26.16 -0.97
C ARG A 31 -10.84 27.57 -0.39
N PRO A 32 -10.42 28.53 -1.20
CA PRO A 32 -10.47 29.94 -0.80
C PRO A 32 -11.91 30.33 -0.39
N GLY A 33 -12.08 30.76 0.86
CA GLY A 33 -13.39 31.08 1.44
C GLY A 33 -13.99 30.03 2.37
N ASP A 34 -13.38 28.83 2.45
CA ASP A 34 -13.78 27.84 3.46
C ASP A 34 -13.48 28.32 4.89
N PRO A 35 -14.22 27.84 5.88
CA PRO A 35 -13.97 28.15 7.28
C PRO A 35 -12.54 27.75 7.71
N GLY A 36 -11.92 28.54 8.59
CA GLY A 36 -10.54 28.33 9.03
C GLY A 36 -10.26 26.92 9.62
N TRP A 37 -11.25 26.28 10.22
CA TRP A 37 -11.12 24.91 10.73
C TRP A 37 -10.92 23.89 9.59
N MET A 38 -11.45 24.13 8.38
CA MET A 38 -11.22 23.25 7.23
C MET A 38 -9.79 23.37 6.74
N HIS A 39 -9.23 24.58 6.68
CA HIS A 39 -7.81 24.81 6.34
C HIS A 39 -6.88 24.12 7.34
N LEU A 40 -7.17 24.24 8.65
CA LEU A 40 -6.39 23.55 9.68
C LEU A 40 -6.50 22.03 9.55
N GLY A 41 -7.71 21.51 9.30
CA GLY A 41 -7.94 20.07 9.12
C GLY A 41 -7.21 19.51 7.91
N ALA A 42 -7.27 20.20 6.77
CA ALA A 42 -6.57 19.80 5.54
C ALA A 42 -5.06 19.78 5.76
N SER A 43 -4.50 20.84 6.35
CA SER A 43 -3.07 20.92 6.67
C SER A 43 -2.64 19.83 7.65
N ALA A 44 -3.43 19.58 8.69
CA ALA A 44 -3.14 18.52 9.67
C ALA A 44 -3.12 17.13 9.03
N LEU A 45 -4.08 16.82 8.16
CA LEU A 45 -4.12 15.55 7.43
C LEU A 45 -2.92 15.41 6.47
N LEU A 46 -2.59 16.48 5.75
CA LEU A 46 -1.43 16.49 4.84
C LEU A 46 -0.13 16.20 5.61
N TRP A 47 0.12 16.94 6.70
CA TRP A 47 1.31 16.74 7.51
C TRP A 47 1.34 15.38 8.20
N ALA A 48 0.20 14.86 8.66
CA ALA A 48 0.11 13.53 9.23
C ALA A 48 0.42 12.44 8.18
N HIS A 49 -0.04 12.61 6.93
CA HIS A 49 0.28 11.72 5.82
C HIS A 49 1.79 11.72 5.50
N ILE A 50 2.38 12.91 5.34
CA ILE A 50 3.80 13.07 5.02
C ILE A 50 4.68 12.52 6.16
N ALA A 51 4.40 12.93 7.39
CA ALA A 51 5.16 12.48 8.57
C ALA A 51 5.01 10.97 8.79
N GLY A 52 3.79 10.45 8.64
CA GLY A 52 3.53 9.01 8.71
C GLY A 52 4.33 8.22 7.69
N GLY A 53 4.35 8.68 6.43
CA GLY A 53 5.15 8.08 5.38
C GLY A 53 6.65 8.11 5.69
N ALA A 54 7.18 9.26 6.09
CA ALA A 54 8.60 9.42 6.43
C ALA A 54 9.02 8.54 7.62
N ILE A 55 8.26 8.57 8.73
CA ILE A 55 8.51 7.72 9.91
C ILE A 55 8.41 6.24 9.52
N GLY A 56 7.41 5.88 8.71
CA GLY A 56 7.24 4.52 8.23
C GLY A 56 8.44 4.04 7.41
N MET A 57 8.91 4.83 6.45
CA MET A 57 10.09 4.46 5.65
C MET A 57 11.33 4.25 6.52
N ILE A 58 11.63 5.18 7.44
CA ILE A 58 12.78 5.07 8.33
C ILE A 58 12.67 3.83 9.21
N THR A 59 11.53 3.65 9.87
CA THR A 59 11.32 2.51 10.78
C THR A 59 11.24 1.18 10.05
N GLY A 60 10.76 1.17 8.80
CA GLY A 60 10.80 0.00 7.91
C GLY A 60 12.24 -0.43 7.61
N VAL A 61 13.12 0.50 7.25
CA VAL A 61 14.55 0.22 7.04
C VAL A 61 15.19 -0.32 8.31
N VAL A 62 14.92 0.31 9.47
CA VAL A 62 15.44 -0.16 10.77
C VAL A 62 14.94 -1.58 11.06
N ALA A 63 13.65 -1.86 10.85
CA ALA A 63 13.09 -3.19 11.06
C ALA A 63 13.72 -4.25 10.14
N LEU A 64 14.01 -3.90 8.87
CA LEU A 64 14.66 -4.80 7.93
C LEU A 64 16.13 -5.09 8.30
N ALA A 65 16.86 -4.07 8.79
CA ALA A 65 18.26 -4.20 9.18
C ALA A 65 18.43 -4.91 10.53
N ALA A 66 17.48 -4.76 11.44
CA ALA A 66 17.56 -5.34 12.78
C ALA A 66 17.41 -6.88 12.76
N ARG A 67 18.04 -7.55 13.72
CA ARG A 67 17.90 -9.00 13.88
C ARG A 67 16.45 -9.35 14.21
N LYS A 68 15.85 -10.21 13.36
CA LYS A 68 14.45 -10.65 13.49
C LYS A 68 14.16 -11.19 14.89
N GLY A 69 13.03 -10.77 15.46
CA GLY A 69 12.57 -11.20 16.78
C GLY A 69 13.18 -10.44 17.98
N GLN A 70 14.20 -9.62 17.78
CA GLN A 70 14.77 -8.80 18.86
C GLN A 70 13.91 -7.55 19.16
N ARG A 71 14.21 -6.87 20.27
CA ARG A 71 13.45 -5.70 20.73
C ARG A 71 13.40 -4.59 19.68
N VAL A 72 14.53 -4.27 19.05
CA VAL A 72 14.61 -3.23 17.99
C VAL A 72 13.73 -3.57 16.81
N HIS A 73 13.81 -4.81 16.29
CA HIS A 73 12.97 -5.26 15.17
C HIS A 73 11.48 -5.15 15.50
N ARG A 74 11.07 -5.57 16.70
CA ARG A 74 9.66 -5.52 17.10
C ARG A 74 9.16 -4.10 17.31
N ALA A 75 9.95 -3.25 17.96
CA ALA A 75 9.60 -1.85 18.17
C ALA A 75 9.49 -1.09 16.84
N ALA A 76 10.52 -1.17 16.00
CA ALA A 76 10.54 -0.54 14.68
C ALA A 76 9.40 -1.06 13.78
N GLY A 77 9.11 -2.37 13.80
CA GLY A 77 7.99 -2.95 13.05
C GLY A 77 6.62 -2.47 13.54
N SER A 78 6.46 -2.24 14.85
CA SER A 78 5.21 -1.68 15.39
C SER A 78 5.03 -0.21 14.99
N VAL A 79 6.08 0.59 15.06
CA VAL A 79 6.05 1.99 14.61
C VAL A 79 5.80 2.07 13.11
N PHE A 80 6.47 1.23 12.31
CA PHE A 80 6.24 1.11 10.88
C PHE A 80 4.77 0.85 10.56
N PHE A 81 4.17 -0.15 11.23
CA PHE A 81 2.76 -0.48 11.01
C PHE A 81 1.83 0.71 11.29
N MET A 82 1.98 1.35 12.45
CA MET A 82 1.11 2.47 12.83
C MET A 82 1.29 3.67 11.91
N ALA A 83 2.54 4.02 11.59
CA ALA A 83 2.86 5.15 10.74
C ALA A 83 2.35 4.94 9.30
N MET A 84 2.58 3.77 8.71
CA MET A 84 2.10 3.44 7.37
C MET A 84 0.59 3.27 7.32
N PHE A 85 -0.02 2.67 8.35
CA PHE A 85 -1.48 2.57 8.43
C PHE A 85 -2.12 3.96 8.40
N MET A 86 -1.62 4.89 9.20
CA MET A 86 -2.10 6.27 9.22
C MET A 86 -1.89 6.94 7.86
N ALA A 87 -0.70 6.86 7.28
CA ALA A 87 -0.40 7.47 5.99
C ALA A 87 -1.32 6.91 4.87
N TYR A 88 -1.44 5.59 4.77
CA TYR A 88 -2.29 4.97 3.74
C TYR A 88 -3.77 5.22 3.95
N ALA A 89 -4.24 5.22 5.21
CA ALA A 89 -5.63 5.52 5.53
C ALA A 89 -6.00 6.97 5.18
N ILE A 90 -5.12 7.92 5.45
CA ILE A 90 -5.33 9.32 5.05
C ILE A 90 -5.32 9.41 3.52
N GLY A 91 -4.30 8.85 2.84
CA GLY A 91 -4.19 8.89 1.39
C GLY A 91 -5.42 8.28 0.68
N ALA A 92 -5.85 7.09 1.10
CA ALA A 92 -7.04 6.45 0.55
C ALA A 92 -8.34 7.20 0.90
N GLY A 93 -8.47 7.67 2.15
CA GLY A 93 -9.68 8.33 2.62
C GLY A 93 -9.89 9.71 2.04
N VAL A 94 -8.82 10.45 1.76
CA VAL A 94 -8.88 11.83 1.24
C VAL A 94 -8.94 11.87 -0.28
N ALA A 95 -8.25 10.96 -0.97
CA ALA A 95 -8.14 10.97 -2.43
C ALA A 95 -9.49 11.13 -3.19
N PRO A 96 -10.61 10.50 -2.79
CA PRO A 96 -11.89 10.67 -3.49
C PRO A 96 -12.51 12.08 -3.38
N PHE A 97 -12.05 12.88 -2.43
CA PHE A 97 -12.60 14.20 -2.13
C PHE A 97 -11.76 15.35 -2.71
N LEU A 98 -10.63 15.05 -3.35
CA LEU A 98 -9.81 16.05 -4.01
C LEU A 98 -10.44 16.46 -5.36
N GLU A 99 -10.29 17.74 -5.74
CA GLU A 99 -10.91 18.31 -6.94
C GLU A 99 -10.38 17.70 -8.24
N THR A 100 -9.10 17.43 -8.31
CA THR A 100 -8.50 16.71 -9.42
C THR A 100 -8.63 15.22 -9.17
N GLY A 101 -9.07 14.48 -10.18
CA GLY A 101 -9.30 13.04 -10.05
C GLY A 101 -8.09 12.30 -9.50
N GLN A 102 -8.27 11.63 -8.39
CA GLN A 102 -7.22 10.95 -7.63
C GLN A 102 -7.46 9.44 -7.54
N ARG A 103 -8.13 8.87 -8.58
CA ARG A 103 -8.42 7.42 -8.63
C ARG A 103 -7.17 6.54 -8.48
N PRO A 104 -6.01 6.87 -9.11
CA PRO A 104 -4.79 6.12 -8.90
C PRO A 104 -4.34 6.10 -7.44
N ASN A 105 -4.39 7.25 -6.76
CA ASN A 105 -3.98 7.39 -5.37
C ASN A 105 -4.95 6.66 -4.42
N PHE A 106 -6.25 6.72 -4.70
CA PHE A 106 -7.25 5.95 -3.96
C PHE A 106 -6.96 4.44 -4.01
N ILE A 107 -6.77 3.89 -5.23
CA ILE A 107 -6.52 2.46 -5.40
C ILE A 107 -5.16 2.07 -4.81
N ALA A 108 -4.13 2.92 -4.97
CA ALA A 108 -2.83 2.71 -4.36
C ALA A 108 -2.93 2.63 -2.83
N GLY A 109 -3.68 3.55 -2.22
CA GLY A 109 -3.93 3.57 -0.78
C GLY A 109 -4.66 2.31 -0.29
N ILE A 110 -5.72 1.90 -0.98
CA ILE A 110 -6.46 0.65 -0.66
C ILE A 110 -5.55 -0.57 -0.80
N MET A 111 -4.77 -0.66 -1.88
CA MET A 111 -3.82 -1.75 -2.08
C MET A 111 -2.76 -1.79 -0.97
N ALA A 112 -2.20 -0.63 -0.62
CA ALA A 112 -1.18 -0.53 0.42
C ALA A 112 -1.73 -0.91 1.81
N LEU A 113 -2.94 -0.44 2.16
CA LEU A 113 -3.64 -0.86 3.39
C LEU A 113 -3.88 -2.37 3.40
N TYR A 114 -4.39 -2.93 2.30
CA TYR A 114 -4.61 -4.36 2.19
C TYR A 114 -3.32 -5.15 2.42
N LEU A 115 -2.22 -4.79 1.74
CA LEU A 115 -0.94 -5.48 1.89
C LEU A 115 -0.37 -5.34 3.32
N LEU A 116 -0.47 -4.15 3.92
CA LEU A 116 -0.01 -3.90 5.28
C LEU A 116 -0.79 -4.73 6.31
N ILE A 117 -2.12 -4.71 6.24
CA ILE A 117 -2.99 -5.43 7.17
C ILE A 117 -2.86 -6.94 6.95
N SER A 118 -2.98 -7.41 5.71
CA SER A 118 -2.94 -8.85 5.39
C SER A 118 -1.59 -9.47 5.72
N GLY A 119 -0.48 -8.76 5.45
CA GLY A 119 0.86 -9.17 5.84
C GLY A 119 1.03 -9.26 7.37
N THR A 120 0.51 -8.26 8.10
CA THR A 120 0.57 -8.25 9.57
C THR A 120 -0.29 -9.35 10.18
N VAL A 121 -1.51 -9.56 9.68
CA VAL A 121 -2.39 -10.65 10.12
C VAL A 121 -1.72 -11.99 9.84
N ALA A 122 -1.17 -12.20 8.65
CA ALA A 122 -0.46 -13.43 8.29
C ALA A 122 0.75 -13.69 9.20
N ALA A 123 1.50 -12.65 9.58
CA ALA A 123 2.65 -12.78 10.48
C ALA A 123 2.26 -13.09 11.93
N ARG A 124 1.14 -12.56 12.41
CA ARG A 124 0.68 -12.71 13.80
C ARG A 124 -0.13 -13.98 14.05
N ARG A 125 -0.82 -14.51 13.04
CA ARG A 125 -1.65 -15.71 13.19
C ARG A 125 -0.79 -16.96 13.40
N ARG A 126 -1.12 -17.70 14.43
CA ARG A 126 -0.49 -18.98 14.77
C ARG A 126 -1.25 -20.16 14.18
N ASP A 127 -2.56 -20.01 13.98
CA ASP A 127 -3.41 -20.99 13.31
C ASP A 127 -3.21 -20.93 11.79
N ALA A 128 -3.14 -22.08 11.17
CA ALA A 128 -3.00 -22.23 9.73
C ALA A 128 -4.35 -22.44 9.02
N LYS A 129 -5.47 -22.15 9.69
CA LYS A 129 -6.82 -22.39 9.16
C LYS A 129 -7.30 -21.20 8.35
N ALA A 130 -7.90 -21.45 7.19
CA ALA A 130 -8.59 -20.45 6.40
C ALA A 130 -9.86 -19.98 7.13
N GLY A 131 -10.18 -18.70 7.02
CA GLY A 131 -11.32 -18.09 7.67
C GLY A 131 -11.83 -16.84 6.92
N ALA A 132 -12.66 -16.06 7.59
CA ALA A 132 -13.28 -14.86 7.00
C ALA A 132 -12.26 -13.84 6.47
N TRP A 133 -11.10 -13.73 7.09
CA TRP A 133 -10.04 -12.80 6.66
C TRP A 133 -9.51 -13.10 5.26
N GLU A 134 -9.37 -14.36 4.91
CA GLU A 134 -8.92 -14.79 3.59
C GLU A 134 -10.00 -14.55 2.53
N VAL A 135 -11.27 -14.69 2.89
CA VAL A 135 -12.39 -14.37 1.99
C VAL A 135 -12.45 -12.86 1.73
N ILE A 136 -12.35 -12.05 2.79
CA ILE A 136 -12.29 -10.59 2.66
C ILE A 136 -11.06 -10.19 1.84
N GLY A 137 -9.90 -10.77 2.13
CA GLY A 137 -8.67 -10.54 1.39
C GLY A 137 -8.81 -10.84 -0.10
N LEU A 138 -9.44 -11.97 -0.44
CA LEU A 138 -9.73 -12.36 -1.83
C LEU A 138 -10.63 -11.34 -2.52
N ILE A 139 -11.72 -10.90 -1.87
CA ILE A 139 -12.63 -9.89 -2.42
C ILE A 139 -11.88 -8.59 -2.69
N VAL A 140 -11.10 -8.10 -1.72
CA VAL A 140 -10.32 -6.87 -1.88
C VAL A 140 -9.29 -7.01 -3.02
N ALA A 141 -8.55 -8.11 -3.07
CA ALA A 141 -7.56 -8.35 -4.12
C ALA A 141 -8.19 -8.42 -5.52
N LEU A 142 -9.33 -9.09 -5.66
CA LEU A 142 -10.09 -9.12 -6.92
C LEU A 142 -10.62 -7.74 -7.30
N SER A 143 -11.07 -6.94 -6.34
CA SER A 143 -11.52 -5.56 -6.58
C SER A 143 -10.38 -4.68 -7.06
N ILE A 144 -9.18 -4.80 -6.50
CA ILE A 144 -7.99 -4.08 -6.96
C ILE A 144 -7.62 -4.50 -8.38
N THR A 145 -7.64 -5.80 -8.68
CA THR A 145 -7.40 -6.32 -10.04
C THR A 145 -8.39 -5.75 -11.03
N ALA A 146 -9.67 -5.81 -10.72
CA ALA A 146 -10.74 -5.29 -11.58
C ALA A 146 -10.59 -3.77 -11.79
N ALA A 147 -10.33 -3.02 -10.74
CA ALA A 147 -10.09 -1.58 -10.84
C ALA A 147 -8.88 -1.26 -11.74
N GLY A 148 -7.78 -2.00 -11.59
CA GLY A 148 -6.60 -1.86 -12.46
C GLY A 148 -6.96 -2.05 -13.94
N VAL A 149 -7.68 -3.14 -14.28
CA VAL A 149 -8.12 -3.42 -15.65
C VAL A 149 -9.06 -2.34 -16.18
N ILE A 150 -10.05 -1.92 -15.37
CA ILE A 150 -11.02 -0.89 -15.77
C ILE A 150 -10.30 0.42 -16.08
N LEU A 151 -9.41 0.87 -15.18
CA LEU A 151 -8.68 2.14 -15.37
C LEU A 151 -7.70 2.07 -16.55
N MET A 152 -7.06 0.93 -16.79
CA MET A 152 -6.26 0.74 -18.02
C MET A 152 -7.09 0.94 -19.27
N ARG A 153 -8.28 0.33 -19.33
CA ARG A 153 -9.19 0.47 -20.48
C ARG A 153 -9.74 1.89 -20.62
N MET A 154 -10.10 2.52 -19.50
CA MET A 154 -10.55 3.91 -19.50
C MET A 154 -9.47 4.86 -20.01
N GLY A 155 -8.23 4.70 -19.57
CA GLY A 155 -7.11 5.50 -20.04
C GLY A 155 -6.81 5.28 -21.52
N ALA A 156 -6.85 4.03 -21.98
CA ALA A 156 -6.66 3.72 -23.41
C ALA A 156 -7.77 4.28 -24.30
N ALA A 157 -8.99 4.40 -23.79
CA ALA A 157 -10.15 4.94 -24.51
C ALA A 157 -10.30 6.47 -24.35
N SER A 158 -9.56 7.09 -23.43
CA SER A 158 -9.63 8.53 -23.17
C SER A 158 -9.00 9.32 -24.31
N PRO A 159 -9.60 10.46 -24.74
CA PRO A 159 -8.98 11.35 -25.72
C PRO A 159 -7.61 11.89 -25.29
N SER A 160 -7.38 12.04 -23.98
CA SER A 160 -6.09 12.46 -23.42
C SER A 160 -5.07 11.31 -23.30
N GLY A 161 -5.49 10.05 -23.51
CA GLY A 161 -4.66 8.88 -23.27
C GLY A 161 -4.36 8.60 -21.80
N THR A 162 -5.05 9.28 -20.86
CA THR A 162 -4.79 9.19 -19.43
C THR A 162 -6.08 9.09 -18.62
N VAL A 163 -5.95 8.61 -17.36
CA VAL A 163 -6.98 8.74 -16.33
C VAL A 163 -6.37 9.53 -15.18
N ASP A 164 -6.97 10.68 -14.88
CA ASP A 164 -6.48 11.57 -13.81
C ASP A 164 -4.97 11.86 -13.96
N GLY A 165 -4.52 12.19 -15.17
CA GLY A 165 -3.11 12.46 -15.49
C GLY A 165 -2.20 11.23 -15.53
N SER A 166 -2.68 10.05 -15.14
CA SER A 166 -1.88 8.81 -15.14
C SER A 166 -2.06 8.02 -16.42
N PRO A 167 -0.98 7.54 -17.06
CA PRO A 167 -1.06 6.74 -18.26
C PRO A 167 -1.60 5.32 -17.93
N PRO A 168 -2.23 4.62 -18.89
CA PRO A 168 -2.82 3.30 -18.69
C PRO A 168 -1.84 2.28 -18.09
N GLN A 169 -0.56 2.39 -18.44
CA GLN A 169 0.50 1.48 -17.97
C GLN A 169 0.69 1.54 -16.44
N ALA A 170 0.40 2.68 -15.80
CA ALA A 170 0.51 2.82 -14.35
C ALA A 170 -0.46 1.87 -13.63
N PHE A 171 -1.62 1.57 -14.23
CA PHE A 171 -2.63 0.68 -13.65
C PHE A 171 -2.30 -0.81 -13.80
N PHE A 172 -1.32 -1.16 -14.64
CA PHE A 172 -0.85 -2.52 -14.80
C PHE A 172 -0.27 -3.09 -13.50
N LEU A 173 0.40 -2.22 -12.71
CA LEU A 173 0.91 -2.61 -11.40
C LEU A 173 -0.21 -3.10 -10.46
N PHE A 174 -1.35 -2.40 -10.43
CA PHE A 174 -2.49 -2.79 -9.59
C PHE A 174 -3.10 -4.12 -10.06
N THR A 175 -3.21 -4.29 -11.39
CA THR A 175 -3.71 -5.53 -11.99
C THR A 175 -2.83 -6.72 -11.61
N ILE A 176 -1.51 -6.60 -11.77
CA ILE A 176 -0.56 -7.67 -11.42
C ILE A 176 -0.57 -7.94 -9.91
N ALA A 177 -0.40 -6.90 -9.09
CA ALA A 177 -0.32 -7.06 -7.65
C ALA A 177 -1.61 -7.64 -7.07
N GLY A 178 -2.78 -7.16 -7.53
CA GLY A 178 -4.08 -7.69 -7.15
C GLY A 178 -4.25 -9.16 -7.56
N THR A 179 -3.84 -9.52 -8.77
CA THR A 179 -3.91 -10.91 -9.27
C THR A 179 -3.05 -11.85 -8.44
N PHE A 180 -1.81 -11.48 -8.13
CA PHE A 180 -0.95 -12.29 -7.27
C PHE A 180 -1.50 -12.43 -5.86
N ALA A 181 -2.03 -11.34 -5.30
CA ALA A 181 -2.67 -11.36 -4.00
C ALA A 181 -3.91 -12.27 -4.01
N ALA A 182 -4.78 -12.16 -5.01
CA ALA A 182 -5.97 -13.01 -5.17
C ALA A 182 -5.60 -14.50 -5.33
N ALA A 183 -4.59 -14.80 -6.15
CA ALA A 183 -4.09 -16.17 -6.30
C ALA A 183 -3.56 -16.74 -4.97
N GLY A 184 -2.89 -15.91 -4.17
CA GLY A 184 -2.41 -16.29 -2.84
C GLY A 184 -3.53 -16.58 -1.87
N GLU A 185 -4.57 -15.74 -1.81
CA GLU A 185 -5.74 -15.98 -0.96
C GLU A 185 -6.52 -17.20 -1.41
N LEU A 186 -6.77 -17.36 -2.71
CA LEU A 186 -7.47 -18.49 -3.28
C LEU A 186 -6.74 -19.81 -3.00
N ASN A 187 -5.42 -19.84 -3.23
CA ASN A 187 -4.60 -21.02 -2.93
C ASN A 187 -4.71 -21.43 -1.45
N PHE A 188 -4.75 -20.44 -0.54
CA PHE A 188 -4.92 -20.72 0.88
C PHE A 188 -6.32 -21.22 1.22
N LEU A 189 -7.36 -20.61 0.65
CA LEU A 189 -8.75 -21.04 0.83
C LEU A 189 -8.99 -22.49 0.34
N VAL A 190 -8.43 -22.81 -0.84
CA VAL A 190 -8.55 -24.16 -1.43
C VAL A 190 -7.83 -25.21 -0.59
N ARG A 191 -6.61 -24.91 -0.13
CA ARG A 191 -5.83 -25.83 0.68
C ARG A 191 -6.33 -25.96 2.11
N ARG A 192 -7.13 -25.03 2.59
CA ARG A 192 -7.70 -24.94 3.96
C ARG A 192 -6.68 -24.92 5.09
N GLN A 193 -5.47 -25.39 4.85
CA GLN A 193 -4.35 -25.41 5.79
C GLN A 193 -3.03 -25.16 5.05
N LEU A 194 -2.11 -24.45 5.68
CA LEU A 194 -0.73 -24.30 5.20
C LEU A 194 0.18 -25.31 5.90
N SER A 195 1.13 -25.88 5.17
CA SER A 195 2.28 -26.53 5.78
C SER A 195 3.08 -25.53 6.64
N ASN A 196 3.85 -26.01 7.60
CA ASN A 196 4.67 -25.14 8.47
C ASN A 196 5.60 -24.24 7.65
N VAL A 197 6.18 -24.72 6.56
CA VAL A 197 7.04 -23.95 5.66
C VAL A 197 6.25 -22.86 4.93
N ALA A 198 5.11 -23.18 4.37
CA ALA A 198 4.24 -22.24 3.67
C ALA A 198 3.69 -21.15 4.61
N ARG A 199 3.44 -21.47 5.87
CA ARG A 199 3.02 -20.52 6.89
C ARG A 199 4.08 -19.45 7.16
N ILE A 200 5.36 -19.83 7.20
CA ILE A 200 6.48 -18.90 7.41
C ILE A 200 6.74 -18.06 6.16
N ALA A 201 6.57 -18.66 4.98
CA ALA A 201 6.83 -17.99 3.71
C ALA A 201 5.75 -16.95 3.34
N ARG A 202 4.49 -17.17 3.73
CA ARG A 202 3.35 -16.32 3.35
C ARG A 202 3.52 -14.83 3.63
N PRO A 203 4.02 -14.38 4.81
CA PRO A 203 4.25 -12.96 5.04
C PRO A 203 5.48 -12.39 4.32
N LEU A 204 6.32 -13.21 3.70
CA LEU A 204 7.56 -12.75 3.07
C LEU A 204 7.36 -12.24 1.63
N TRP A 205 6.27 -12.62 0.97
CA TRP A 205 5.97 -12.21 -0.41
C TRP A 205 4.69 -11.32 -0.51
N ARG A 206 4.17 -10.90 0.63
CA ARG A 206 3.16 -9.84 0.81
C ARG A 206 3.80 -8.61 1.43
#